data_81b70483efb84923664caf5eb01b0370
#
_entry.id   81b70483efb84923664caf5eb01b0370
#
_cell.length_a   1.000
_cell.length_b   1.000
_cell.length_c   1.000
_cell.angle_alpha   90.00
_cell.angle_beta   90.00
_cell.angle_gamma   90.00
#
_symmetry.space_group_name_H-M   'P 1'
#
loop_
_entity.id
_entity.type
_entity.pdbx_description
1 polymer ?
#
loop_
_entity_poly.entity_id
_entity_poly.type
_entity_poly.pdbx_seq_one_letter_code
_entity_poly.pdbx_strand_id
1 'polypeptide(L)'
;MTEKQSIPKEILPTPEERLEWFAEYSRVKSVPAVCKKFGISRKTFYKWWKRYNSAEHASDSLENRSRKPHHNPRATPEHIIQRLKNLREQTGFGQKRLQLYLSLWYGIELAENTIWKILRRSGIDMKGTKIKRRKVRPHDPLLPGDRVIIFVKPFEKPIGKQRFFYYSAVDECTHLRVSRMYARHSTLSALDFVQFILTSFPFPIHYIHTPLDSAFTSISMSRSRTHAFTQNLRRLGIKQHIPTRKQAQSKLQIERIKRFDSPEVFLAFQFNTQTDAERMVRNYLLDYNNKQPRKEIGMVTPLEKLRSFEQFTTIEEFDPKKDLS
;
A
#
# COMPACT_ATOMS: atom_id res chain seq x y z
N MET A 1 20.23 -0.87 -41.76
CA MET A 1 19.45 0.07 -40.96
C MET A 1 18.32 0.57 -41.84
N THR A 2 17.15 -0.02 -41.74
CA THR A 2 15.95 0.34 -42.53
C THR A 2 15.12 1.28 -41.67
N GLU A 3 15.06 2.54 -42.08
CA GLU A 3 14.16 3.55 -41.52
C GLU A 3 12.71 3.08 -41.66
N LYS A 4 12.03 2.90 -40.55
CA LYS A 4 10.58 2.75 -40.54
C LYS A 4 9.95 4.10 -40.91
N GLN A 5 9.57 4.25 -42.14
CA GLN A 5 8.70 5.33 -42.58
C GLN A 5 7.43 5.31 -41.75
N SER A 6 7.22 6.36 -40.96
CA SER A 6 5.98 6.59 -40.20
C SER A 6 4.85 6.87 -41.20
N ILE A 7 3.85 5.99 -41.23
CA ILE A 7 2.60 6.20 -42.00
C ILE A 7 1.98 7.52 -41.53
N PRO A 8 1.69 8.48 -42.40
CA PRO A 8 1.05 9.72 -42.02
C PRO A 8 -0.31 9.42 -41.39
N LYS A 9 -0.61 10.03 -40.26
CA LYS A 9 -1.96 9.98 -39.65
C LYS A 9 -2.93 10.49 -40.72
N GLU A 10 -3.85 9.63 -41.17
CA GLU A 10 -4.98 10.06 -41.97
C GLU A 10 -5.66 11.24 -41.26
N ILE A 11 -5.55 12.41 -41.83
CA ILE A 11 -6.27 13.59 -41.38
C ILE A 11 -7.74 13.30 -41.69
N LEU A 12 -8.53 13.01 -40.66
CA LEU A 12 -9.95 12.75 -40.82
C LEU A 12 -10.63 14.04 -41.28
N PRO A 13 -11.52 13.97 -42.31
CA PRO A 13 -12.21 15.16 -42.84
C PRO A 13 -12.92 15.97 -41.74
N THR A 14 -12.82 17.25 -41.81
CA THR A 14 -13.49 18.20 -40.90
C THR A 14 -15.01 18.27 -41.16
N PRO A 15 -15.80 18.76 -40.19
CA PRO A 15 -17.23 19.00 -40.41
C PRO A 15 -17.51 19.91 -41.61
N GLU A 16 -16.69 20.95 -41.83
CA GLU A 16 -16.80 21.89 -42.95
C GLU A 16 -16.57 21.19 -44.30
N GLU A 17 -15.54 20.38 -44.42
CA GLU A 17 -15.27 19.60 -45.63
C GLU A 17 -16.42 18.64 -45.96
N ARG A 18 -17.09 18.11 -44.95
CA ARG A 18 -18.28 17.25 -45.16
C ARG A 18 -19.49 18.03 -45.65
N LEU A 19 -19.67 19.28 -45.22
CA LEU A 19 -20.71 20.15 -45.74
C LEU A 19 -20.44 20.48 -47.21
N GLU A 20 -19.19 20.67 -47.62
CA GLU A 20 -18.81 20.87 -49.02
C GLU A 20 -19.21 19.69 -49.91
N TRP A 21 -19.06 18.44 -49.39
CA TRP A 21 -19.52 17.26 -50.15
C TRP A 21 -21.02 17.30 -50.41
N PHE A 22 -21.81 17.77 -49.48
CA PHE A 22 -23.27 17.85 -49.59
C PHE A 22 -23.71 19.02 -50.46
N ALA A 23 -23.03 20.15 -50.38
CA ALA A 23 -23.24 21.29 -51.25
C ALA A 23 -22.97 20.92 -52.72
N GLU A 24 -21.85 20.25 -52.99
CA GLU A 24 -21.54 19.78 -54.33
C GLU A 24 -22.51 18.69 -54.81
N TYR A 25 -22.96 17.80 -53.93
CA TYR A 25 -23.99 16.81 -54.25
C TYR A 25 -25.32 17.49 -54.63
N SER A 26 -25.71 18.54 -53.94
CA SER A 26 -26.93 19.30 -54.25
C SER A 26 -26.88 19.96 -55.64
N ARG A 27 -25.65 20.33 -56.08
CA ARG A 27 -25.38 20.93 -57.36
C ARG A 27 -25.35 19.92 -58.51
N VAL A 28 -24.59 18.80 -58.32
CA VAL A 28 -24.31 17.83 -59.40
C VAL A 28 -25.29 16.67 -59.41
N LYS A 29 -25.98 16.38 -58.30
CA LYS A 29 -26.90 15.26 -58.06
C LYS A 29 -26.35 13.88 -58.42
N SER A 30 -25.01 13.74 -58.38
CA SER A 30 -24.29 12.49 -58.70
C SER A 30 -23.29 12.13 -57.61
N VAL A 31 -23.59 11.11 -56.81
CA VAL A 31 -22.68 10.61 -55.74
C VAL A 31 -21.33 10.15 -56.33
N PRO A 32 -21.26 9.42 -57.47
CA PRO A 32 -20.00 9.04 -58.03
C PRO A 32 -19.07 10.22 -58.38
N ALA A 33 -19.67 11.31 -58.90
CA ALA A 33 -18.92 12.52 -59.28
C ALA A 33 -18.34 13.22 -58.01
N VAL A 34 -19.13 13.36 -56.95
CA VAL A 34 -18.66 13.88 -55.67
C VAL A 34 -17.55 13.03 -55.05
N CYS A 35 -17.74 11.72 -55.03
CA CYS A 35 -16.75 10.81 -54.50
C CYS A 35 -15.40 10.89 -55.26
N LYS A 36 -15.44 11.03 -56.61
CA LYS A 36 -14.25 11.21 -57.43
C LYS A 36 -13.59 12.55 -57.15
N LYS A 37 -14.36 13.63 -57.01
CA LYS A 37 -13.84 14.98 -56.79
C LYS A 37 -13.13 15.11 -55.44
N PHE A 38 -13.73 14.56 -54.34
CA PHE A 38 -13.19 14.68 -52.98
C PHE A 38 -12.37 13.47 -52.53
N GLY A 39 -12.11 12.47 -53.40
CA GLY A 39 -11.30 11.31 -53.08
C GLY A 39 -11.88 10.40 -51.97
N ILE A 40 -13.18 10.38 -51.82
CA ILE A 40 -13.89 9.62 -50.77
C ILE A 40 -14.63 8.40 -51.33
N SER A 41 -14.81 7.36 -50.48
CA SER A 41 -15.60 6.20 -50.90
C SER A 41 -17.13 6.51 -50.84
N ARG A 42 -17.91 5.84 -51.73
CA ARG A 42 -19.38 5.92 -51.69
C ARG A 42 -19.95 5.58 -50.32
N LYS A 43 -19.32 4.57 -49.65
CA LYS A 43 -19.71 4.17 -48.28
C LYS A 43 -19.51 5.29 -47.27
N THR A 44 -18.41 6.04 -47.39
CA THR A 44 -18.10 7.21 -46.55
C THR A 44 -19.12 8.31 -46.77
N PHE A 45 -19.43 8.62 -48.05
CA PHE A 45 -20.44 9.63 -48.40
C PHE A 45 -21.81 9.29 -47.80
N TYR A 46 -22.37 8.10 -48.07
CA TYR A 46 -23.68 7.70 -47.55
C TYR A 46 -23.75 7.62 -46.04
N LYS A 47 -22.65 7.20 -45.34
CA LYS A 47 -22.56 7.22 -43.89
C LYS A 47 -22.80 8.60 -43.31
N TRP A 48 -22.16 9.61 -43.88
CA TRP A 48 -22.28 11.00 -43.41
C TRP A 48 -23.55 11.69 -43.90
N TRP A 49 -23.99 11.39 -45.11
CA TRP A 49 -25.26 11.85 -45.66
C TRP A 49 -26.44 11.41 -44.82
N LYS A 50 -26.47 10.15 -44.37
CA LYS A 50 -27.51 9.65 -43.51
C LYS A 50 -27.55 10.40 -42.18
N ARG A 51 -26.37 10.72 -41.61
CA ARG A 51 -26.31 11.51 -40.36
C ARG A 51 -26.78 12.93 -40.54
N TYR A 52 -26.40 13.56 -41.64
CA TYR A 52 -26.81 14.93 -41.97
C TYR A 52 -28.33 15.05 -42.08
N ASN A 53 -29.00 14.12 -42.75
CA ASN A 53 -30.44 14.10 -42.95
C ASN A 53 -31.24 13.65 -41.72
N SER A 54 -30.61 12.98 -40.77
CA SER A 54 -31.29 12.43 -39.56
C SER A 54 -31.24 13.37 -38.35
N ALA A 55 -30.56 14.52 -38.44
CA ALA A 55 -30.34 15.42 -37.32
C ALA A 55 -31.12 16.72 -37.47
N GLU A 56 -31.74 17.16 -36.39
CA GLU A 56 -32.42 18.48 -36.32
C GLU A 56 -31.43 19.65 -36.42
N HIS A 57 -30.15 19.43 -36.03
CA HIS A 57 -29.05 20.38 -36.19
C HIS A 57 -27.93 19.76 -37.00
N ALA A 58 -27.83 20.13 -38.26
CA ALA A 58 -26.95 19.52 -39.24
C ALA A 58 -25.43 19.62 -38.92
N SER A 59 -24.97 20.67 -38.23
CA SER A 59 -23.57 20.89 -37.88
C SER A 59 -23.06 19.88 -36.86
N ASP A 60 -23.80 19.65 -35.79
CA ASP A 60 -23.36 18.77 -34.67
C ASP A 60 -23.34 17.29 -35.05
N SER A 61 -24.16 16.92 -36.06
CA SER A 61 -24.20 15.55 -36.58
C SER A 61 -22.96 15.17 -37.36
N LEU A 62 -22.19 16.13 -37.83
CA LEU A 62 -20.99 15.94 -38.66
C LEU A 62 -19.71 15.82 -37.86
N GLU A 63 -19.75 15.98 -36.54
CA GLU A 63 -18.60 15.74 -35.70
C GLU A 63 -18.24 14.25 -35.62
N ASN A 64 -16.95 14.01 -35.39
CA ASN A 64 -16.45 12.66 -35.20
C ASN A 64 -16.81 12.14 -33.79
N ARG A 65 -17.72 11.18 -33.71
CA ARG A 65 -18.06 10.56 -32.44
C ARG A 65 -16.83 9.86 -31.83
N SER A 66 -16.66 10.00 -30.53
CA SER A 66 -15.61 9.28 -29.78
C SER A 66 -15.74 7.77 -30.00
N ARG A 67 -14.61 7.12 -30.28
CA ARG A 67 -14.54 5.65 -30.36
C ARG A 67 -14.41 4.99 -28.98
N LYS A 68 -14.37 5.78 -27.90
CA LYS A 68 -14.31 5.23 -26.54
C LYS A 68 -15.64 4.53 -26.21
N PRO A 69 -15.60 3.34 -25.63
CA PRO A 69 -16.80 2.69 -25.11
C PRO A 69 -17.49 3.60 -24.09
N HIS A 70 -18.81 3.74 -24.17
CA HIS A 70 -19.61 4.51 -23.21
C HIS A 70 -19.56 3.87 -21.80
N HIS A 71 -19.42 2.56 -21.76
CA HIS A 71 -19.27 1.79 -20.52
C HIS A 71 -18.03 0.90 -20.59
N ASN A 72 -17.19 0.96 -19.55
CA ASN A 72 -16.05 0.07 -19.40
C ASN A 72 -16.25 -0.82 -18.15
N PRO A 73 -16.68 -2.09 -18.33
CA PRO A 73 -16.91 -2.99 -17.20
C PRO A 73 -15.67 -3.26 -16.33
N ARG A 74 -14.48 -3.03 -16.89
CA ARG A 74 -13.20 -3.22 -16.20
C ARG A 74 -12.63 -1.92 -15.62
N ALA A 75 -13.42 -0.86 -15.57
CA ALA A 75 -12.96 0.38 -14.93
C ALA A 75 -12.85 0.17 -13.42
N THR A 76 -11.78 0.69 -12.83
CA THR A 76 -11.65 0.72 -11.38
C THR A 76 -12.75 1.59 -10.78
N PRO A 77 -13.52 1.10 -9.79
CA PRO A 77 -14.58 1.86 -9.14
C PRO A 77 -14.08 3.17 -8.52
N GLU A 78 -14.93 4.20 -8.56
CA GLU A 78 -14.55 5.55 -8.11
C GLU A 78 -14.13 5.60 -6.64
N HIS A 79 -14.78 4.83 -5.76
CA HIS A 79 -14.43 4.75 -4.34
C HIS A 79 -13.01 4.20 -4.12
N ILE A 80 -12.53 3.28 -4.97
CA ILE A 80 -11.16 2.75 -4.93
C ILE A 80 -10.19 3.82 -5.44
N ILE A 81 -10.56 4.55 -6.48
CA ILE A 81 -9.76 5.65 -7.02
C ILE A 81 -9.56 6.73 -5.96
N GLN A 82 -10.62 7.12 -5.27
CA GLN A 82 -10.56 8.14 -4.22
C GLN A 82 -9.73 7.68 -3.03
N ARG A 83 -9.90 6.42 -2.61
CA ARG A 83 -9.06 5.81 -1.56
C ARG A 83 -7.57 5.81 -1.93
N LEU A 84 -7.26 5.46 -3.18
CA LEU A 84 -5.89 5.49 -3.69
C LEU A 84 -5.28 6.90 -3.68
N LYS A 85 -6.07 7.94 -4.06
CA LYS A 85 -5.65 9.34 -4.01
C LYS A 85 -5.34 9.77 -2.58
N ASN A 86 -6.26 9.57 -1.67
CA ASN A 86 -6.11 9.92 -0.25
C ASN A 86 -4.88 9.23 0.35
N LEU A 87 -4.70 7.93 0.05
CA LEU A 87 -3.56 7.17 0.52
C LEU A 87 -2.24 7.73 -0.03
N ARG A 88 -2.22 8.12 -1.31
CA ARG A 88 -1.03 8.75 -1.93
C ARG A 88 -0.69 10.08 -1.29
N GLU A 89 -1.68 10.93 -1.05
CA GLU A 89 -1.51 12.26 -0.44
C GLU A 89 -1.00 12.14 1.00
N GLN A 90 -1.60 11.25 1.79
CA GLN A 90 -1.21 11.03 3.19
C GLN A 90 0.17 10.41 3.35
N THR A 91 0.53 9.45 2.49
CA THR A 91 1.74 8.63 2.68
C THR A 91 2.89 9.00 1.76
N GLY A 92 2.61 9.62 0.62
CA GLY A 92 3.59 9.86 -0.44
C GLY A 92 4.14 8.56 -1.08
N PHE A 93 3.51 7.42 -0.87
CA PHE A 93 3.99 6.11 -1.33
C PHE A 93 4.06 6.01 -2.86
N GLY A 94 5.11 5.37 -3.38
CA GLY A 94 5.21 4.99 -4.78
C GLY A 94 4.27 3.82 -5.12
N GLN A 95 4.11 3.53 -6.42
CA GLN A 95 3.16 2.55 -6.96
C GLN A 95 3.22 1.18 -6.28
N LYS A 96 4.42 0.60 -6.17
CA LYS A 96 4.63 -0.70 -5.52
C LYS A 96 4.16 -0.76 -4.09
N ARG A 97 4.39 0.33 -3.33
CA ARG A 97 3.94 0.41 -1.95
C ARG A 97 2.44 0.58 -1.85
N LEU A 98 1.86 1.43 -2.72
CA LEU A 98 0.42 1.60 -2.78
C LEU A 98 -0.28 0.29 -3.17
N GLN A 99 0.27 -0.47 -4.11
CA GLN A 99 -0.21 -1.80 -4.48
C GLN A 99 -0.23 -2.72 -3.26
N LEU A 100 0.92 -2.84 -2.60
CA LEU A 100 1.05 -3.71 -1.43
C LEU A 100 0.12 -3.27 -0.29
N TYR A 101 0.02 -1.97 -0.05
CA TYR A 101 -0.82 -1.41 1.00
C TYR A 101 -2.31 -1.66 0.72
N LEU A 102 -2.76 -1.46 -0.54
CA LEU A 102 -4.14 -1.74 -0.94
C LEU A 102 -4.48 -3.23 -0.83
N SER A 103 -3.56 -4.10 -1.21
CA SER A 103 -3.74 -5.54 -1.08
C SER A 103 -3.82 -5.98 0.39
N LEU A 104 -2.88 -5.53 1.23
CA LEU A 104 -2.79 -5.94 2.63
C LEU A 104 -3.92 -5.38 3.52
N TRP A 105 -4.29 -4.10 3.32
CA TRP A 105 -5.22 -3.40 4.21
C TRP A 105 -6.66 -3.39 3.73
N TYR A 106 -6.87 -3.54 2.44
CA TYR A 106 -8.20 -3.40 1.84
C TYR A 106 -8.60 -4.59 0.98
N GLY A 107 -7.73 -5.61 0.83
CA GLY A 107 -7.99 -6.74 -0.06
C GLY A 107 -8.15 -6.34 -1.54
N ILE A 108 -7.66 -5.15 -1.92
CA ILE A 108 -7.82 -4.60 -3.27
C ILE A 108 -6.58 -4.93 -4.09
N GLU A 109 -6.72 -5.81 -5.07
CA GLU A 109 -5.65 -6.15 -6.00
C GLU A 109 -5.69 -5.26 -7.24
N LEU A 110 -4.72 -4.35 -7.35
CA LEU A 110 -4.52 -3.51 -8.52
C LEU A 110 -3.09 -3.69 -9.04
N ALA A 111 -2.94 -3.80 -10.36
CA ALA A 111 -1.61 -3.82 -10.98
C ALA A 111 -0.92 -2.44 -10.82
N GLU A 112 0.41 -2.42 -10.66
CA GLU A 112 1.21 -1.19 -10.55
C GLU A 112 0.91 -0.19 -11.68
N ASN A 113 0.80 -0.70 -12.93
CA ASN A 113 0.46 0.13 -14.09
C ASN A 113 -0.93 0.76 -14.00
N THR A 114 -1.89 0.08 -13.37
CA THR A 114 -3.24 0.62 -13.15
C THR A 114 -3.19 1.76 -12.13
N ILE A 115 -2.49 1.57 -11.02
CA ILE A 115 -2.25 2.59 -10.01
C ILE A 115 -1.60 3.83 -10.63
N TRP A 116 -0.54 3.62 -11.44
CA TRP A 116 0.13 4.70 -12.16
C TRP A 116 -0.81 5.48 -13.08
N LYS A 117 -1.62 4.78 -13.89
CA LYS A 117 -2.57 5.41 -14.81
C LYS A 117 -3.63 6.23 -14.07
N ILE A 118 -4.14 5.71 -12.94
CA ILE A 118 -5.13 6.40 -12.09
C ILE A 118 -4.53 7.69 -11.54
N LEU A 119 -3.37 7.62 -10.89
CA LEU A 119 -2.73 8.78 -10.28
C LEU A 119 -2.34 9.84 -11.32
N ARG A 120 -1.81 9.43 -12.48
CA ARG A 120 -1.48 10.35 -13.58
C ARG A 120 -2.71 11.07 -14.13
N ARG A 121 -3.84 10.36 -14.34
CA ARG A 121 -5.10 10.96 -14.79
C ARG A 121 -5.68 11.93 -13.76
N SER A 122 -5.39 11.71 -12.48
CA SER A 122 -5.82 12.59 -11.39
C SER A 122 -4.92 13.80 -11.20
N GLY A 123 -3.89 14.02 -12.05
CA GLY A 123 -2.97 15.15 -11.94
C GLY A 123 -1.98 15.05 -10.77
N ILE A 124 -1.94 13.90 -10.07
CA ILE A 124 -1.05 13.69 -8.95
C ILE A 124 0.35 13.41 -9.47
N ASP A 125 1.33 14.22 -9.07
CA ASP A 125 2.71 14.06 -9.51
C ASP A 125 3.28 12.70 -9.06
N MET A 126 3.70 11.93 -10.07
CA MET A 126 4.29 10.61 -9.88
C MET A 126 5.79 10.66 -9.59
N LYS A 127 6.43 11.80 -9.82
CA LYS A 127 7.79 12.01 -9.31
C LYS A 127 7.70 11.76 -7.81
N GLY A 128 8.25 10.61 -7.40
CA GLY A 128 8.25 10.25 -5.99
C GLY A 128 8.69 11.49 -5.24
N THR A 129 7.77 12.14 -4.59
CA THR A 129 8.14 13.01 -3.51
C THR A 129 9.09 12.14 -2.74
N LYS A 130 10.39 12.43 -2.85
CA LYS A 130 11.34 11.94 -1.85
C LYS A 130 10.64 12.34 -0.57
N ILE A 131 9.92 11.37 0.04
CA ILE A 131 9.34 11.60 1.35
C ILE A 131 10.53 12.17 2.07
N LYS A 132 10.47 13.47 2.39
CA LYS A 132 11.49 14.05 3.23
C LYS A 132 11.34 13.28 4.51
N ARG A 133 12.02 12.10 4.53
CA ARG A 133 11.98 11.18 5.65
C ARG A 133 12.37 12.07 6.80
N ARG A 134 11.41 12.33 7.69
CA ARG A 134 11.69 13.03 8.91
C ARG A 134 12.91 12.31 9.48
N LYS A 135 14.06 12.99 9.49
CA LYS A 135 15.21 12.50 10.22
C LYS A 135 14.81 12.66 11.68
N VAL A 136 14.19 11.64 12.24
CA VAL A 136 13.81 11.61 13.65
C VAL A 136 15.13 11.75 14.43
N ARG A 137 15.37 12.93 14.95
CA ARG A 137 16.50 13.17 15.85
C ARG A 137 16.16 12.49 17.19
N PRO A 138 17.16 12.17 18.02
CA PRO A 138 16.92 11.55 19.31
C PRO A 138 15.92 12.29 20.21
N HIS A 139 15.77 13.60 20.03
CA HIS A 139 14.91 14.49 20.83
C HIS A 139 13.59 14.89 20.13
N ASP A 140 13.37 14.48 18.89
CA ASP A 140 12.12 14.79 18.21
C ASP A 140 10.96 13.98 18.83
N PRO A 141 9.77 14.59 19.04
CA PRO A 141 8.60 13.83 19.45
C PRO A 141 8.28 12.80 18.38
N LEU A 142 8.02 11.56 18.81
CA LEU A 142 7.69 10.45 17.93
C LEU A 142 6.23 10.53 17.48
N LEU A 143 6.00 10.12 16.25
CA LEU A 143 4.65 9.85 15.73
C LEU A 143 4.42 8.33 15.68
N PRO A 144 3.14 7.90 15.72
CA PRO A 144 2.80 6.48 15.56
C PRO A 144 3.44 5.90 14.30
N GLY A 145 4.14 4.75 14.43
CA GLY A 145 4.84 4.08 13.36
C GLY A 145 6.25 4.63 13.02
N ASP A 146 6.68 5.73 13.63
CA ASP A 146 8.04 6.22 13.42
C ASP A 146 9.08 5.16 13.78
N ARG A 147 8.89 4.45 14.88
CA ARG A 147 9.79 3.39 15.34
C ARG A 147 9.02 2.25 16.02
N VAL A 148 9.15 1.06 15.47
CA VAL A 148 8.60 -0.19 16.02
C VAL A 148 9.76 -1.07 16.48
N ILE A 149 9.67 -1.61 17.68
CA ILE A 149 10.69 -2.50 18.26
C ILE A 149 10.17 -3.92 18.26
N ILE A 150 10.94 -4.87 17.71
CA ILE A 150 10.62 -6.28 17.72
C ILE A 150 11.36 -6.97 18.86
N PHE A 151 10.63 -7.79 19.61
CA PHE A 151 11.14 -8.69 20.63
C PHE A 151 10.82 -10.12 20.24
N VAL A 152 11.72 -11.05 20.60
CA VAL A 152 11.47 -12.49 20.47
C VAL A 152 11.85 -13.15 21.77
N LYS A 153 10.92 -13.90 22.35
CA LYS A 153 11.13 -14.66 23.58
C LYS A 153 10.66 -16.11 23.37
N PRO A 154 11.44 -17.11 23.81
CA PRO A 154 10.92 -18.47 23.84
C PRO A 154 9.90 -18.62 24.96
N PHE A 155 8.91 -19.49 24.78
CA PHE A 155 8.15 -20.02 25.90
C PHE A 155 9.08 -20.86 26.76
N GLU A 156 9.03 -20.72 28.07
CA GLU A 156 9.90 -21.44 29.01
C GLU A 156 9.62 -22.94 28.96
N LYS A 157 8.35 -23.31 28.82
CA LYS A 157 7.90 -24.69 28.73
C LYS A 157 7.40 -25.02 27.32
N PRO A 158 7.60 -26.26 26.84
CA PRO A 158 7.02 -26.68 25.58
C PRO A 158 5.49 -26.73 25.68
N ILE A 159 4.83 -26.44 24.57
CA ILE A 159 3.39 -26.61 24.42
C ILE A 159 3.16 -27.94 23.71
N GLY A 160 2.58 -28.90 24.42
CA GLY A 160 2.61 -30.29 23.99
C GLY A 160 4.04 -30.81 23.89
N LYS A 161 4.47 -31.22 22.70
CA LYS A 161 5.85 -31.72 22.43
C LYS A 161 6.75 -30.68 21.74
N GLN A 162 6.25 -29.47 21.49
CA GLN A 162 6.91 -28.47 20.65
C GLN A 162 7.24 -27.19 21.42
N ARG A 163 8.45 -26.64 21.18
CA ARG A 163 8.82 -25.31 21.68
C ARG A 163 8.26 -24.24 20.76
N PHE A 164 7.74 -23.18 21.37
CA PHE A 164 7.22 -22.02 20.67
C PHE A 164 8.00 -20.77 21.04
N PHE A 165 7.97 -19.80 20.13
CA PHE A 165 8.57 -18.49 20.28
C PHE A 165 7.48 -17.43 20.20
N TYR A 166 7.49 -16.51 21.15
CA TYR A 166 6.64 -15.35 21.19
C TYR A 166 7.34 -14.20 20.52
N TYR A 167 6.80 -13.77 19.38
CA TYR A 167 7.22 -12.57 18.67
C TYR A 167 6.30 -11.44 19.06
N SER A 168 6.86 -10.30 19.46
CA SER A 168 6.13 -9.13 19.89
C SER A 168 6.73 -7.89 19.22
N ALA A 169 5.87 -6.99 18.75
CA ALA A 169 6.26 -5.70 18.22
C ALA A 169 5.54 -4.59 18.98
N VAL A 170 6.28 -3.55 19.36
CA VAL A 170 5.76 -2.42 20.12
C VAL A 170 6.11 -1.12 19.40
N ASP A 171 5.11 -0.27 19.16
CA ASP A 171 5.34 1.10 18.69
C ASP A 171 5.90 1.97 19.81
N GLU A 172 7.02 2.65 19.55
CA GLU A 172 7.72 3.44 20.58
C GLU A 172 6.96 4.72 20.96
N CYS A 173 6.06 5.21 20.10
CA CYS A 173 5.27 6.41 20.36
C CYS A 173 4.04 6.13 21.23
N THR A 174 3.26 5.13 20.84
CA THR A 174 1.96 4.81 21.46
C THR A 174 2.05 3.70 22.48
N HIS A 175 3.12 2.91 22.47
CA HIS A 175 3.26 1.64 23.17
C HIS A 175 2.26 0.56 22.74
N LEU A 176 1.52 0.77 21.62
CA LEU A 176 0.71 -0.29 21.06
C LEU A 176 1.54 -1.52 20.76
N ARG A 177 1.00 -2.68 21.16
CA ARG A 177 1.67 -3.97 21.04
C ARG A 177 0.87 -4.92 20.18
N VAL A 178 1.54 -5.61 19.28
CA VAL A 178 1.03 -6.75 18.53
C VAL A 178 1.95 -7.94 18.72
N SER A 179 1.43 -9.16 18.71
CA SER A 179 2.26 -10.35 18.86
C SER A 179 1.68 -11.57 18.16
N ARG A 180 2.57 -12.52 17.86
CA ARG A 180 2.23 -13.81 17.25
C ARG A 180 3.17 -14.90 17.76
N MET A 181 2.66 -16.13 17.81
CA MET A 181 3.44 -17.30 18.21
C MET A 181 3.95 -18.06 16.98
N TYR A 182 5.17 -18.57 17.06
CA TYR A 182 5.78 -19.38 16.02
C TYR A 182 6.44 -20.63 16.60
N ALA A 183 6.25 -21.73 15.90
CA ALA A 183 6.88 -23.01 16.26
C ALA A 183 8.38 -23.05 15.97
N ARG A 184 8.89 -22.13 15.15
CA ARG A 184 10.31 -22.03 14.77
C ARG A 184 10.77 -20.58 14.82
N HIS A 185 11.97 -20.39 15.36
CA HIS A 185 12.67 -19.13 15.27
C HIS A 185 13.52 -19.12 14.00
N SER A 186 13.05 -18.46 12.97
CA SER A 186 13.67 -18.47 11.65
C SER A 186 13.43 -17.18 10.88
N THR A 187 14.18 -16.97 9.80
CA THR A 187 13.96 -15.84 8.88
C THR A 187 12.56 -15.86 8.26
N LEU A 188 11.99 -17.04 7.97
CA LEU A 188 10.63 -17.16 7.44
C LEU A 188 9.60 -16.68 8.47
N SER A 189 9.73 -17.11 9.72
CA SER A 189 8.87 -16.63 10.82
C SER A 189 8.98 -15.12 11.02
N ALA A 190 10.20 -14.57 10.91
CA ALA A 190 10.43 -13.14 11.00
C ALA A 190 9.79 -12.35 9.84
N LEU A 191 9.83 -12.89 8.62
CA LEU A 191 9.19 -12.29 7.44
C LEU A 191 7.66 -12.32 7.54
N ASP A 192 7.09 -13.45 7.97
CA ASP A 192 5.66 -13.58 8.22
C ASP A 192 5.21 -12.60 9.32
N PHE A 193 5.99 -12.47 10.39
CA PHE A 193 5.70 -11.52 11.46
C PHE A 193 5.72 -10.06 10.99
N VAL A 194 6.61 -9.68 10.06
CA VAL A 194 6.57 -8.33 9.48
C VAL A 194 5.27 -8.10 8.71
N GLN A 195 4.80 -9.08 7.93
CA GLN A 195 3.51 -8.97 7.26
C GLN A 195 2.37 -8.78 8.28
N PHE A 196 2.38 -9.58 9.35
CA PHE A 196 1.42 -9.45 10.43
C PHE A 196 1.47 -8.06 11.10
N ILE A 197 2.65 -7.52 11.40
CA ILE A 197 2.83 -6.17 11.94
C ILE A 197 2.20 -5.12 11.02
N LEU A 198 2.45 -5.22 9.71
CA LEU A 198 1.95 -4.27 8.72
C LEU A 198 0.43 -4.30 8.56
N THR A 199 -0.21 -5.43 8.81
CA THR A 199 -1.66 -5.57 8.77
C THR A 199 -2.35 -5.24 10.09
N SER A 200 -1.63 -5.32 11.21
CA SER A 200 -2.19 -5.13 12.54
C SER A 200 -2.12 -3.69 13.06
N PHE A 201 -1.05 -2.95 12.74
CA PHE A 201 -0.97 -1.55 13.14
C PHE A 201 -1.77 -0.63 12.22
N PRO A 202 -2.57 0.32 12.76
CA PRO A 202 -3.41 1.22 11.96
C PRO A 202 -2.63 2.39 11.33
N PHE A 203 -1.30 2.34 11.35
CA PHE A 203 -0.42 3.39 10.84
C PHE A 203 0.76 2.83 10.03
N PRO A 204 1.34 3.62 9.11
CA PRO A 204 2.50 3.21 8.33
C PRO A 204 3.75 3.12 9.21
N ILE A 205 4.59 2.10 8.98
CA ILE A 205 5.83 1.89 9.74
C ILE A 205 7.02 2.42 8.95
N HIS A 206 7.86 3.23 9.61
CA HIS A 206 9.03 3.84 9.01
C HIS A 206 10.34 3.13 9.38
N TYR A 207 10.49 2.76 10.65
CA TYR A 207 11.68 2.09 11.17
C TYR A 207 11.31 0.88 12.01
N ILE A 208 12.00 -0.23 11.80
CA ILE A 208 11.91 -1.42 12.64
C ILE A 208 13.25 -1.66 13.31
N HIS A 209 13.24 -1.68 14.64
CA HIS A 209 14.38 -2.12 15.45
C HIS A 209 14.27 -3.63 15.67
N THR A 210 15.26 -4.36 15.23
CA THR A 210 15.34 -5.83 15.39
C THR A 210 16.39 -6.22 16.41
N PRO A 211 16.23 -7.37 17.08
CA PRO A 211 17.31 -7.93 17.86
C PRO A 211 18.51 -8.27 16.95
N LEU A 212 19.69 -8.38 17.57
CA LEU A 212 20.89 -8.88 16.90
C LEU A 212 20.85 -10.41 16.89
N ASP A 213 20.14 -10.97 15.93
CA ASP A 213 19.83 -12.40 15.86
C ASP A 213 19.84 -12.89 14.42
N SER A 214 20.11 -14.20 14.22
CA SER A 214 20.23 -14.81 12.89
C SER A 214 18.94 -14.81 12.07
N ALA A 215 17.76 -14.72 12.70
CA ALA A 215 16.49 -14.61 11.99
C ALA A 215 16.31 -13.24 11.31
N PHE A 216 16.98 -12.20 11.79
CA PHE A 216 16.83 -10.82 11.33
C PHE A 216 18.06 -10.27 10.63
N THR A 217 19.24 -10.82 10.87
CA THR A 217 20.50 -10.31 10.33
C THR A 217 21.58 -11.38 10.19
N SER A 218 22.50 -11.15 9.26
CA SER A 218 23.67 -12.01 9.08
C SER A 218 24.74 -11.64 10.14
N ILE A 219 24.82 -12.39 11.23
CA ILE A 219 25.77 -12.15 12.32
C ILE A 219 27.21 -12.51 11.90
N SER A 220 27.35 -13.47 11.00
CA SER A 220 28.62 -14.15 10.70
C SER A 220 29.07 -14.05 9.24
N MET A 221 28.34 -13.38 8.35
CA MET A 221 28.63 -13.50 6.92
C MET A 221 29.44 -12.34 6.36
N SER A 222 30.38 -12.71 5.47
CA SER A 222 31.07 -11.86 4.51
C SER A 222 30.16 -10.72 4.02
N ARG A 223 30.71 -9.52 3.92
CA ARG A 223 30.06 -8.27 3.49
C ARG A 223 29.30 -8.33 2.16
N SER A 224 29.28 -9.47 1.45
CA SER A 224 28.75 -9.60 0.09
C SER A 224 27.26 -9.94 -0.01
N ARG A 225 26.60 -10.48 1.02
CA ARG A 225 25.18 -10.87 0.96
C ARG A 225 24.33 -10.18 2.01
N THR A 226 23.37 -9.39 1.53
CA THR A 226 22.37 -8.77 2.41
C THR A 226 21.36 -9.83 2.87
N HIS A 227 21.06 -9.90 4.16
CA HIS A 227 20.10 -10.83 4.74
C HIS A 227 18.70 -10.68 4.12
N ALA A 228 17.99 -11.81 3.90
CA ALA A 228 16.67 -11.80 3.25
C ALA A 228 15.65 -10.91 3.97
N PHE A 229 15.65 -10.88 5.29
CA PHE A 229 14.82 -9.98 6.10
C PHE A 229 15.10 -8.51 5.77
N THR A 230 16.37 -8.11 5.74
CA THR A 230 16.77 -6.74 5.38
C THR A 230 16.36 -6.38 3.95
N GLN A 231 16.49 -7.32 3.00
CA GLN A 231 16.06 -7.09 1.61
C GLN A 231 14.54 -6.88 1.53
N ASN A 232 13.76 -7.67 2.28
CA ASN A 232 12.32 -7.53 2.32
C ASN A 232 11.91 -6.16 2.88
N LEU A 233 12.45 -5.74 4.02
CA LEU A 233 12.18 -4.41 4.58
C LEU A 233 12.55 -3.27 3.62
N ARG A 234 13.67 -3.41 2.89
CA ARG A 234 14.05 -2.42 1.86
C ARG A 234 13.02 -2.35 0.72
N ARG A 235 12.50 -3.51 0.26
CA ARG A 235 11.43 -3.55 -0.76
C ARG A 235 10.17 -2.86 -0.26
N LEU A 236 9.81 -3.06 1.01
CA LEU A 236 8.71 -2.39 1.70
C LEU A 236 9.03 -0.91 2.01
N GLY A 237 10.29 -0.49 1.81
CA GLY A 237 10.83 0.82 2.10
C GLY A 237 10.86 1.16 3.58
N ILE A 238 10.89 0.15 4.42
CA ILE A 238 11.06 0.27 5.87
C ILE A 238 12.56 0.22 6.15
N LYS A 239 13.03 1.06 7.04
CA LYS A 239 14.42 1.02 7.48
C LYS A 239 14.57 0.05 8.64
N GLN A 240 15.53 -0.84 8.55
CA GLN A 240 15.94 -1.70 9.65
C GLN A 240 17.05 -1.02 10.46
N HIS A 241 16.88 -0.99 11.77
CA HIS A 241 17.95 -0.66 12.71
C HIS A 241 18.39 -1.93 13.41
N ILE A 242 19.66 -2.28 13.21
CA ILE A 242 20.31 -3.43 13.84
C ILE A 242 21.36 -2.86 14.80
N PRO A 243 21.27 -3.11 16.11
CA PRO A 243 22.29 -2.66 17.05
C PRO A 243 23.62 -3.39 16.77
N THR A 244 24.73 -2.69 16.85
CA THR A 244 26.03 -3.33 16.90
C THR A 244 26.17 -4.11 18.22
N ARG A 245 27.08 -5.09 18.29
CA ARG A 245 27.33 -5.84 19.55
C ARG A 245 27.58 -4.89 20.73
N LYS A 246 28.41 -3.87 20.54
CA LYS A 246 28.71 -2.87 21.57
C LYS A 246 27.47 -2.08 21.98
N GLN A 247 26.62 -1.68 21.02
CA GLN A 247 25.35 -0.98 21.30
C GLN A 247 24.34 -1.92 21.98
N ALA A 248 24.21 -3.16 21.54
CA ALA A 248 23.30 -4.13 22.15
C ALA A 248 23.64 -4.41 23.63
N GLN A 249 24.91 -4.34 24.00
CA GLN A 249 25.40 -4.52 25.37
C GLN A 249 25.46 -3.21 26.16
N SER A 250 25.19 -2.07 25.53
CA SER A 250 25.24 -0.78 26.23
C SER A 250 24.07 -0.65 27.23
N LYS A 251 24.36 -0.10 28.42
CA LYS A 251 23.37 0.16 29.46
C LYS A 251 22.16 0.94 28.94
N LEU A 252 22.40 1.96 28.14
CA LEU A 252 21.34 2.80 27.53
C LEU A 252 20.40 2.01 26.63
N GLN A 253 20.93 1.12 25.79
CA GLN A 253 20.11 0.29 24.92
C GLN A 253 19.32 -0.76 25.72
N ILE A 254 19.94 -1.36 26.74
CA ILE A 254 19.27 -2.31 27.63
C ILE A 254 18.13 -1.62 28.39
N GLU A 255 18.35 -0.44 28.94
CA GLU A 255 17.33 0.33 29.65
C GLU A 255 16.22 0.77 28.72
N ARG A 256 16.55 1.20 27.48
CA ARG A 256 15.55 1.53 26.47
C ARG A 256 14.68 0.33 26.13
N ILE A 257 15.27 -0.83 25.88
CA ILE A 257 14.53 -2.06 25.60
C ILE A 257 13.63 -2.46 26.77
N LYS A 258 14.15 -2.37 28.01
CA LYS A 258 13.37 -2.69 29.23
C LYS A 258 12.11 -1.86 29.42
N ARG A 259 12.06 -0.63 28.92
CA ARG A 259 10.85 0.22 28.97
C ARG A 259 9.67 -0.38 28.19
N PHE A 260 10.00 -1.08 27.10
CA PHE A 260 9.00 -1.73 26.24
C PHE A 260 8.84 -3.21 26.55
N ASP A 261 9.76 -3.77 27.32
CA ASP A 261 9.74 -5.16 27.73
C ASP A 261 8.83 -5.33 28.95
N SER A 262 7.64 -5.86 28.73
CA SER A 262 6.75 -6.22 29.82
C SER A 262 7.06 -7.63 30.29
N PRO A 263 6.92 -7.90 31.59
CA PRO A 263 6.98 -9.26 32.09
C PRO A 263 5.77 -10.04 31.59
N GLU A 264 5.92 -10.73 30.45
CA GLU A 264 4.89 -11.63 29.94
C GLU A 264 4.89 -12.92 30.80
N VAL A 265 4.25 -12.84 31.95
CA VAL A 265 4.19 -13.93 32.96
C VAL A 265 3.66 -15.23 32.35
N PHE A 266 2.80 -15.13 31.33
CA PHE A 266 2.24 -16.29 30.65
C PHE A 266 3.30 -17.15 29.92
N LEU A 267 4.49 -16.62 29.63
CA LEU A 267 5.56 -17.39 28.99
C LEU A 267 6.08 -18.53 29.89
N ALA A 268 5.93 -18.39 31.21
CA ALA A 268 6.29 -19.42 32.19
C ALA A 268 5.17 -20.46 32.42
N PHE A 269 3.96 -20.22 31.89
CA PHE A 269 2.81 -21.11 32.11
C PHE A 269 2.98 -22.40 31.29
N GLN A 270 2.42 -23.49 31.82
CA GLN A 270 2.27 -24.74 31.09
C GLN A 270 0.96 -24.71 30.32
N PHE A 271 1.05 -24.88 29.00
CA PHE A 271 -0.12 -25.01 28.14
C PHE A 271 -0.20 -26.42 27.56
N ASN A 272 -1.39 -26.99 27.54
CA ASN A 272 -1.63 -28.30 26.95
C ASN A 272 -1.75 -28.22 25.42
N THR A 273 -2.37 -27.14 24.92
CA THR A 273 -2.61 -26.93 23.49
C THR A 273 -2.08 -25.58 23.03
N GLN A 274 -1.77 -25.49 21.74
CA GLN A 274 -1.40 -24.23 21.10
C GLN A 274 -2.55 -23.21 21.18
N THR A 275 -3.79 -23.66 21.01
CA THR A 275 -4.99 -22.82 21.06
C THR A 275 -5.16 -22.12 22.41
N ASP A 276 -4.87 -22.84 23.52
CA ASP A 276 -4.95 -22.23 24.86
C ASP A 276 -3.89 -21.15 25.05
N ALA A 277 -2.68 -21.38 24.55
CA ALA A 277 -1.61 -20.40 24.59
C ALA A 277 -1.95 -19.16 23.73
N GLU A 278 -2.47 -19.35 22.53
CA GLU A 278 -2.90 -18.27 21.65
C GLU A 278 -4.04 -17.43 22.25
N ARG A 279 -4.99 -18.10 22.90
CA ARG A 279 -6.06 -17.42 23.64
C ARG A 279 -5.53 -16.57 24.80
N MET A 280 -4.57 -17.09 25.54
CA MET A 280 -3.92 -16.35 26.64
C MET A 280 -3.16 -15.13 26.10
N VAL A 281 -2.39 -15.31 25.04
CA VAL A 281 -1.66 -14.21 24.38
C VAL A 281 -2.62 -13.14 23.89
N ARG A 282 -3.74 -13.51 23.27
CA ARG A 282 -4.76 -12.57 22.81
C ARG A 282 -5.37 -11.78 23.96
N ASN A 283 -5.79 -12.45 25.02
CA ASN A 283 -6.37 -11.79 26.19
C ASN A 283 -5.38 -10.81 26.84
N TYR A 284 -4.11 -11.24 26.94
CA TYR A 284 -3.04 -10.38 27.41
C TYR A 284 -2.89 -9.12 26.55
N LEU A 285 -2.93 -9.25 25.22
CA LEU A 285 -2.79 -8.11 24.29
C LEU A 285 -3.99 -7.15 24.39
N LEU A 286 -5.20 -7.69 24.50
CA LEU A 286 -6.41 -6.88 24.68
C LEU A 286 -6.32 -6.05 25.98
N ASP A 287 -5.95 -6.68 27.07
CA ASP A 287 -5.77 -5.99 28.34
C ASP A 287 -4.63 -4.97 28.30
N TYR A 288 -3.48 -5.37 27.72
CA TYR A 288 -2.32 -4.51 27.58
C TYR A 288 -2.62 -3.24 26.79
N ASN A 289 -3.26 -3.37 25.63
CA ASN A 289 -3.48 -2.26 24.73
C ASN A 289 -4.65 -1.35 25.18
N ASN A 290 -5.69 -1.94 25.76
CA ASN A 290 -6.94 -1.22 25.97
C ASN A 290 -7.18 -0.84 27.45
N LYS A 291 -6.54 -1.54 28.41
CA LYS A 291 -6.86 -1.36 29.83
C LYS A 291 -5.68 -1.00 30.74
N GLN A 292 -4.42 -1.27 30.30
CA GLN A 292 -3.26 -1.06 31.16
C GLN A 292 -2.58 0.28 30.90
N PRO A 293 -2.67 1.28 31.83
CA PRO A 293 -1.96 2.54 31.68
C PRO A 293 -0.45 2.36 31.80
N ARG A 294 0.30 3.16 31.02
CA ARG A 294 1.76 3.11 30.96
C ARG A 294 2.37 4.43 31.42
N LYS A 295 3.33 4.36 32.37
CA LYS A 295 4.03 5.55 32.87
C LYS A 295 4.78 6.30 31.77
N GLU A 296 5.36 5.56 30.84
CA GLU A 296 6.22 6.08 29.78
C GLU A 296 5.48 6.95 28.77
N ILE A 297 4.16 6.80 28.67
CA ILE A 297 3.30 7.57 27.77
C ILE A 297 2.31 8.49 28.51
N GLY A 298 2.55 8.75 29.80
CA GLY A 298 1.76 9.70 30.59
C GLY A 298 0.62 9.08 31.36
N MET A 299 0.73 7.84 31.84
CA MET A 299 -0.29 7.12 32.62
C MET A 299 -1.61 6.94 31.89
N VAL A 300 -1.56 6.82 30.57
CA VAL A 300 -2.69 6.45 29.71
C VAL A 300 -2.47 5.08 29.12
N THR A 301 -3.54 4.45 28.61
CA THR A 301 -3.41 3.20 27.87
C THR A 301 -2.80 3.43 26.48
N PRO A 302 -2.16 2.41 25.86
CA PRO A 302 -1.69 2.51 24.48
C PRO A 302 -2.76 2.98 23.50
N LEU A 303 -3.99 2.51 23.64
CA LEU A 303 -5.12 2.92 22.81
C LEU A 303 -5.50 4.40 23.02
N GLU A 304 -5.59 4.86 24.27
CA GLU A 304 -5.86 6.27 24.58
C GLU A 304 -4.75 7.17 24.03
N LYS A 305 -3.50 6.73 24.11
CA LYS A 305 -2.37 7.43 23.50
C LYS A 305 -2.49 7.51 21.98
N LEU A 306 -2.92 6.44 21.32
CA LEU A 306 -3.18 6.44 19.88
C LEU A 306 -4.32 7.41 19.53
N ARG A 307 -5.40 7.40 20.29
CA ARG A 307 -6.56 8.31 20.08
C ARG A 307 -6.23 9.78 20.28
N SER A 308 -5.15 10.11 20.99
CA SER A 308 -4.71 11.50 21.10
C SER A 308 -4.21 12.11 19.76
N PHE A 309 -4.04 11.31 18.74
CA PHE A 309 -3.78 11.75 17.36
C PHE A 309 -5.09 11.78 16.57
N GLU A 310 -5.42 12.93 15.96
CA GLU A 310 -6.71 13.20 15.30
C GLU A 310 -7.16 12.11 14.32
N GLN A 311 -6.22 11.54 13.56
CA GLN A 311 -6.48 10.51 12.56
C GLN A 311 -6.94 9.15 13.14
N PHE A 312 -6.86 8.94 14.47
CA PHE A 312 -7.17 7.65 15.11
C PHE A 312 -8.25 7.78 16.20
N THR A 313 -8.93 8.89 16.29
CA THR A 313 -9.96 9.17 17.34
C THR A 313 -11.13 8.19 17.30
N THR A 314 -11.44 7.62 16.13
CA THR A 314 -12.60 6.72 15.91
C THR A 314 -12.35 5.26 16.28
N ILE A 315 -11.14 4.88 16.68
CA ILE A 315 -10.82 3.50 17.04
C ILE A 315 -11.36 3.23 18.46
N GLU A 316 -12.42 2.44 18.59
CA GLU A 316 -13.03 2.12 19.89
C GLU A 316 -12.24 1.07 20.67
N GLU A 317 -11.74 0.04 20.00
CA GLU A 317 -10.95 -1.05 20.57
C GLU A 317 -9.84 -1.46 19.59
N PHE A 318 -8.68 -1.76 20.13
CA PHE A 318 -7.57 -2.28 19.34
C PHE A 318 -7.45 -3.80 19.52
N ASP A 319 -7.92 -4.57 18.56
CA ASP A 319 -7.73 -6.02 18.45
C ASP A 319 -6.96 -6.35 17.16
N PRO A 320 -5.70 -6.81 17.26
CA PRO A 320 -4.88 -7.13 16.07
C PRO A 320 -5.44 -8.24 15.17
N LYS A 321 -6.40 -9.03 15.64
CA LYS A 321 -7.00 -10.14 14.89
C LYS A 321 -8.38 -9.82 14.28
N LYS A 322 -8.98 -8.69 14.60
CA LYS A 322 -10.35 -8.36 14.18
C LYS A 322 -10.49 -8.13 12.67
N ASP A 323 -9.39 -7.76 12.00
CA ASP A 323 -9.38 -7.43 10.56
C ASP A 323 -8.94 -8.60 9.65
N LEU A 324 -8.83 -9.83 10.20
CA LEU A 324 -8.42 -11.03 9.46
C LEU A 324 -9.58 -12.02 9.23
N SER A 325 -10.82 -11.61 9.53
CA SER A 325 -12.04 -12.40 9.27
C SER A 325 -12.77 -11.92 8.03
#